data_8254484c1432d736e75ba890a91d8ee2
#
_entry.id   8254484c1432d736e75ba890a91d8ee2
#
_cell.length_a   1.000
_cell.length_b   1.000
_cell.length_c   1.000
_cell.angle_alpha   90.00
_cell.angle_beta   90.00
_cell.angle_gamma   90.00
#
_symmetry.space_group_name_H-M   'P 1'
#
loop_
_entity.id
_entity.type
_entity.pdbx_description
1 polymer ?
#
loop_
_entity_poly.entity_id
_entity_poly.type
_entity_poly.pdbx_seq_one_letter_code
_entity_poly.pdbx_strand_id
1 'polypeptide(L)'
;MSTNFGAGFHVVPGRAVDTSAYDQYIGRWSRLFVPAVLAAAEIVPGYRVLDISAGTGEAALMTLPIVGASGLVIGADISPAMVEAARDRLNEPSFWPVAADGQALPFVDGSFDAVICQLGLQFFPDPALGLLEFRRVLHLGGCAAVCVISTPDRAPMAGILADAISRFLPQQRNILYLSFALADPKRLEHLLANAGFRDIRVEREIREYIIESFDDYWAPIEAGIGSLPQAYLALSDAGRRSVREEVKARLSQFESNGRLIMNLEMFIGSGRA
;
A
#
# COMPACT_ATOMS: atom_id res chain seq x y z
N MET A 1 -6.92 2.30 23.19
CA MET A 1 -6.49 0.91 22.92
C MET A 1 -5.47 0.99 21.81
N SER A 2 -4.25 0.49 22.02
CA SER A 2 -3.21 0.52 20.97
C SER A 2 -3.58 -0.53 19.92
N THR A 3 -4.02 -0.10 18.76
CA THR A 3 -4.26 -0.98 17.62
C THR A 3 -2.91 -1.50 17.12
N ASN A 4 -2.72 -2.80 17.14
CA ASN A 4 -1.46 -3.43 16.72
C ASN A 4 -1.50 -3.65 15.21
N PHE A 5 -1.02 -2.68 14.42
CA PHE A 5 -0.99 -2.70 12.95
C PHE A 5 0.14 -3.56 12.37
N GLY A 6 0.56 -4.61 13.05
CA GLY A 6 1.59 -5.52 12.56
C GLY A 6 3.02 -4.96 12.66
N ALA A 7 4.00 -5.85 12.69
CA ALA A 7 5.42 -5.47 12.70
C ALA A 7 5.78 -4.83 11.35
N GLY A 8 6.19 -3.58 11.35
CA GLY A 8 6.59 -2.83 10.14
C GLY A 8 5.91 -1.49 10.00
N PHE A 9 4.75 -1.29 10.66
CA PHE A 9 4.06 0.00 10.77
C PHE A 9 4.17 0.59 12.18
N HIS A 10 4.81 -0.11 13.11
CA HIS A 10 5.20 0.50 14.38
C HIS A 10 6.36 1.46 14.11
N VAL A 11 6.06 2.74 14.17
CA VAL A 11 7.10 3.75 14.40
C VAL A 11 7.74 3.37 15.74
N VAL A 12 8.93 2.80 15.69
CA VAL A 12 9.72 2.61 16.91
C VAL A 12 9.95 4.00 17.46
N PRO A 13 9.49 4.32 18.69
CA PRO A 13 9.67 5.65 19.25
C PRO A 13 11.14 6.06 19.16
N GLY A 14 11.39 7.21 18.51
CA GLY A 14 12.75 7.75 18.34
C GLY A 14 13.47 7.36 17.04
N ARG A 15 12.87 6.55 16.15
CA ARG A 15 13.43 6.28 14.81
C ARG A 15 12.62 7.05 13.78
N ALA A 16 13.25 8.06 13.16
CA ALA A 16 12.67 8.76 12.02
C ALA A 16 12.43 7.76 10.87
N VAL A 17 11.26 7.81 10.26
CA VAL A 17 11.01 7.08 9.00
C VAL A 17 11.81 7.80 7.92
N ASP A 18 12.74 7.11 7.27
CA ASP A 18 13.38 7.66 6.07
C ASP A 18 12.37 7.63 4.92
N THR A 19 11.62 8.72 4.79
CA THR A 19 10.55 8.88 3.80
C THR A 19 11.10 8.92 2.38
N SER A 20 12.33 9.41 2.19
CA SER A 20 13.01 9.38 0.89
C SER A 20 13.32 7.96 0.47
N ALA A 21 13.88 7.15 1.37
CA ALA A 21 14.12 5.74 1.11
C ALA A 21 12.81 4.94 0.93
N TYR A 22 11.74 5.30 1.66
CA TYR A 22 10.42 4.72 1.45
C TYR A 22 9.90 4.99 0.04
N ASP A 23 9.96 6.23 -0.44
CA ASP A 23 9.53 6.61 -1.79
C ASP A 23 10.36 5.91 -2.87
N GLN A 24 11.67 5.78 -2.65
CA GLN A 24 12.56 5.06 -3.57
C GLN A 24 12.27 3.57 -3.63
N TYR A 25 11.76 2.97 -2.58
CA TYR A 25 11.47 1.53 -2.52
C TYR A 25 10.01 1.22 -2.85
N ILE A 26 9.07 1.72 -2.05
CA ILE A 26 7.63 1.44 -2.23
C ILE A 26 7.03 2.35 -3.30
N GLY A 27 7.31 3.66 -3.26
CA GLY A 27 6.76 4.64 -4.17
C GLY A 27 7.08 4.37 -5.64
N ARG A 28 8.29 3.86 -5.95
CA ARG A 28 8.70 3.59 -7.35
C ARG A 28 7.79 2.63 -8.11
N TRP A 29 7.33 1.57 -7.46
CA TRP A 29 6.46 0.59 -8.11
C TRP A 29 4.98 0.80 -7.79
N SER A 30 4.63 1.26 -6.60
CA SER A 30 3.23 1.47 -6.21
C SER A 30 2.53 2.51 -7.09
N ARG A 31 3.25 3.58 -7.48
CA ARG A 31 2.72 4.63 -8.37
C ARG A 31 2.22 4.12 -9.72
N LEU A 32 2.74 2.99 -10.20
CA LEU A 32 2.32 2.39 -11.47
C LEU A 32 0.85 1.97 -11.47
N PHE A 33 0.28 1.73 -10.28
CA PHE A 33 -1.09 1.28 -10.10
C PHE A 33 -2.05 2.41 -9.70
N VAL A 34 -1.55 3.56 -9.28
CA VAL A 34 -2.39 4.71 -8.88
C VAL A 34 -3.38 5.10 -9.97
N PRO A 35 -3.01 5.21 -11.27
CA PRO A 35 -3.98 5.56 -12.31
C PRO A 35 -5.18 4.60 -12.38
N ALA A 36 -4.97 3.30 -12.16
CA ALA A 36 -6.04 2.32 -12.15
C ALA A 36 -6.96 2.49 -10.92
N VAL A 37 -6.41 2.81 -9.75
CA VAL A 37 -7.19 3.12 -8.54
C VAL A 37 -8.05 4.37 -8.76
N LEU A 38 -7.46 5.45 -9.30
CA LEU A 38 -8.19 6.70 -9.55
C LEU A 38 -9.31 6.53 -10.57
N ALA A 39 -9.06 5.73 -11.62
CA ALA A 39 -10.07 5.38 -12.61
C ALA A 39 -11.21 4.54 -12.00
N ALA A 40 -10.86 3.54 -11.16
CA ALA A 40 -11.85 2.70 -10.48
C ALA A 40 -12.68 3.47 -9.44
N ALA A 41 -12.11 4.54 -8.83
CA ALA A 41 -12.81 5.45 -7.93
C ALA A 41 -13.64 6.51 -8.69
N GLU A 42 -13.56 6.55 -10.02
CA GLU A 42 -14.27 7.47 -10.90
C GLU A 42 -14.10 8.95 -10.51
N ILE A 43 -12.88 9.33 -10.13
CA ILE A 43 -12.56 10.67 -9.63
C ILE A 43 -12.68 11.70 -10.77
N VAL A 44 -13.41 12.79 -10.50
CA VAL A 44 -13.62 13.90 -11.45
C VAL A 44 -13.31 15.26 -10.80
N PRO A 45 -13.19 16.35 -11.59
CA PRO A 45 -12.96 17.69 -11.06
C PRO A 45 -13.99 18.10 -10.01
N GLY A 46 -13.52 18.74 -8.95
CA GLY A 46 -14.35 19.23 -7.84
C GLY A 46 -14.60 18.23 -6.73
N TYR A 47 -14.21 16.96 -6.88
CA TYR A 47 -14.43 15.93 -5.86
C TYR A 47 -13.64 16.20 -4.58
N ARG A 48 -14.26 15.78 -3.46
CA ARG A 48 -13.62 15.63 -2.15
C ARG A 48 -13.20 14.17 -2.01
N VAL A 49 -11.90 13.92 -2.09
CA VAL A 49 -11.32 12.57 -2.07
C VAL A 49 -10.63 12.31 -0.75
N LEU A 50 -10.88 11.14 -0.15
CA LEU A 50 -10.15 10.64 1.00
C LEU A 50 -9.19 9.55 0.53
N ASP A 51 -7.89 9.80 0.70
CA ASP A 51 -6.80 8.83 0.46
C ASP A 51 -6.42 8.21 1.81
N ILE A 52 -6.74 6.92 1.98
CA ILE A 52 -6.52 6.19 3.24
C ILE A 52 -5.27 5.33 3.13
N SER A 53 -4.44 5.34 4.19
CA SER A 53 -3.07 4.84 4.18
C SER A 53 -2.24 5.59 3.15
N ALA A 54 -2.39 6.91 3.16
CA ALA A 54 -1.82 7.81 2.15
C ALA A 54 -0.27 7.77 2.10
N GLY A 55 0.38 7.28 3.17
CA GLY A 55 1.84 7.25 3.27
C GLY A 55 2.43 8.64 3.08
N THR A 56 3.40 8.75 2.18
CA THR A 56 4.04 10.02 1.79
C THR A 56 3.24 10.82 0.74
N GLY A 57 1.98 10.44 0.46
CA GLY A 57 1.07 11.15 -0.43
C GLY A 57 1.21 10.85 -1.92
N GLU A 58 1.70 9.66 -2.31
CA GLU A 58 1.91 9.31 -3.72
C GLU A 58 0.59 9.32 -4.52
N ALA A 59 -0.48 8.72 -3.98
CA ALA A 59 -1.78 8.73 -4.65
C ALA A 59 -2.41 10.12 -4.62
N ALA A 60 -2.29 10.86 -3.51
CA ALA A 60 -2.75 12.23 -3.40
C ALA A 60 -2.09 13.15 -4.45
N LEU A 61 -0.77 13.02 -4.66
CA LEU A 61 -0.03 13.79 -5.68
C LEU A 61 -0.65 13.63 -7.08
N MET A 62 -1.09 12.43 -7.42
CA MET A 62 -1.71 12.15 -8.72
C MET A 62 -3.21 12.50 -8.76
N THR A 63 -3.87 12.58 -7.60
CA THR A 63 -5.28 12.93 -7.47
C THR A 63 -5.52 14.44 -7.57
N LEU A 64 -4.64 15.24 -6.97
CA LEU A 64 -4.76 16.69 -6.92
C LEU A 64 -4.98 17.37 -8.28
N PRO A 65 -4.22 17.03 -9.35
CA PRO A 65 -4.46 17.60 -10.68
C PRO A 65 -5.83 17.26 -11.27
N ILE A 66 -6.41 16.10 -10.89
CA ILE A 66 -7.71 15.65 -11.41
C ILE A 66 -8.84 16.42 -10.72
N VAL A 67 -8.80 16.52 -9.39
CA VAL A 67 -9.85 17.24 -8.64
C VAL A 67 -9.79 18.76 -8.88
N GLY A 68 -8.60 19.29 -9.16
CA GLY A 68 -8.39 20.71 -9.47
C GLY A 68 -8.65 21.65 -8.29
N ALA A 69 -8.67 22.95 -8.55
CA ALA A 69 -8.76 23.99 -7.52
C ALA A 69 -10.10 24.00 -6.73
N SER A 70 -11.16 23.41 -7.27
CA SER A 70 -12.47 23.30 -6.59
C SER A 70 -12.62 22.02 -5.78
N GLY A 71 -11.69 21.07 -5.92
CA GLY A 71 -11.68 19.81 -5.18
C GLY A 71 -10.82 19.87 -3.92
N LEU A 72 -10.84 18.76 -3.20
CA LEU A 72 -10.06 18.59 -1.97
C LEU A 72 -9.56 17.15 -1.87
N VAL A 73 -8.32 16.95 -1.46
CA VAL A 73 -7.78 15.64 -1.12
C VAL A 73 -7.38 15.64 0.37
N ILE A 74 -7.93 14.70 1.12
CA ILE A 74 -7.51 14.45 2.50
C ILE A 74 -6.69 13.15 2.49
N GLY A 75 -5.43 13.23 2.94
CA GLY A 75 -4.55 12.07 3.10
C GLY A 75 -4.58 11.60 4.55
N ALA A 76 -5.20 10.46 4.82
CA ALA A 76 -5.27 9.87 6.15
C ALA A 76 -4.25 8.74 6.29
N ASP A 77 -3.40 8.80 7.30
CA ASP A 77 -2.48 7.71 7.63
C ASP A 77 -2.39 7.53 9.14
N ILE A 78 -2.18 6.28 9.58
CA ILE A 78 -2.04 5.97 11.00
C ILE A 78 -0.69 6.43 11.56
N SER A 79 0.33 6.60 10.72
CA SER A 79 1.67 7.04 11.07
C SER A 79 1.78 8.56 11.03
N PRO A 80 1.96 9.25 12.18
CA PRO A 80 2.19 10.70 12.19
C PRO A 80 3.39 11.12 11.35
N ALA A 81 4.44 10.28 11.26
CA ALA A 81 5.62 10.56 10.46
C ALA A 81 5.31 10.55 8.95
N MET A 82 4.42 9.67 8.48
CA MET A 82 3.96 9.67 7.10
C MET A 82 3.11 10.90 6.80
N VAL A 83 2.22 11.28 7.73
CA VAL A 83 1.40 12.50 7.62
C VAL A 83 2.26 13.75 7.50
N GLU A 84 3.32 13.85 8.31
CA GLU A 84 4.27 14.96 8.26
C GLU A 84 5.02 14.98 6.92
N ALA A 85 5.53 13.84 6.47
CA ALA A 85 6.20 13.72 5.19
C ALA A 85 5.29 14.07 4.00
N ALA A 86 4.03 13.63 4.02
CA ALA A 86 3.06 13.99 2.98
C ALA A 86 2.78 15.50 2.97
N ARG A 87 2.69 16.14 4.15
CA ARG A 87 2.52 17.59 4.28
C ARG A 87 3.68 18.36 3.67
N ASP A 88 4.92 17.95 4.00
CA ASP A 88 6.13 18.63 3.52
C ASP A 88 6.29 18.45 2.01
N ARG A 89 5.96 17.26 1.50
CA ARG A 89 6.08 16.94 0.08
C ARG A 89 5.05 17.66 -0.79
N LEU A 90 3.79 17.73 -0.36
CA LEU A 90 2.71 18.19 -1.21
C LEU A 90 2.38 19.68 -1.04
N ASN A 91 2.58 20.26 0.12
CA ASN A 91 2.41 21.71 0.42
C ASN A 91 1.38 22.46 -0.47
N GLU A 92 0.23 21.84 -0.74
CA GLU A 92 -0.82 22.33 -1.62
C GLU A 92 -2.06 22.74 -0.82
N PRO A 93 -2.72 23.89 -1.11
CA PRO A 93 -3.89 24.36 -0.36
C PRO A 93 -5.06 23.36 -0.38
N SER A 94 -5.17 22.55 -1.44
CA SER A 94 -6.21 21.52 -1.62
C SER A 94 -5.81 20.14 -1.09
N PHE A 95 -4.70 20.03 -0.34
CA PHE A 95 -4.27 18.80 0.32
C PHE A 95 -4.20 18.96 1.83
N TRP A 96 -4.89 18.09 2.57
CA TRP A 96 -4.92 18.11 4.02
C TRP A 96 -4.55 16.74 4.59
N PRO A 97 -3.31 16.55 5.05
CA PRO A 97 -2.88 15.31 5.68
C PRO A 97 -3.34 15.24 7.15
N VAL A 98 -3.83 14.08 7.58
CA VAL A 98 -4.35 13.84 8.92
C VAL A 98 -3.91 12.49 9.48
N ALA A 99 -3.52 12.44 10.76
CA ALA A 99 -3.25 11.18 11.44
C ALA A 99 -4.58 10.53 11.86
N ALA A 100 -4.91 9.37 11.28
CA ALA A 100 -6.15 8.66 11.56
C ALA A 100 -6.02 7.15 11.35
N ASP A 101 -6.79 6.40 12.14
CA ASP A 101 -7.01 4.97 11.93
C ASP A 101 -8.08 4.78 10.86
N GLY A 102 -7.77 4.07 9.77
CA GLY A 102 -8.72 3.77 8.70
C GLY A 102 -9.91 2.92 9.15
N GLN A 103 -9.86 2.33 10.36
CA GLN A 103 -10.95 1.56 10.97
C GLN A 103 -11.80 2.40 11.94
N ALA A 104 -11.44 3.68 12.15
CA ALA A 104 -12.15 4.62 13.04
C ALA A 104 -11.91 6.06 12.54
N LEU A 105 -12.44 6.37 11.36
CA LEU A 105 -12.20 7.63 10.68
C LEU A 105 -12.86 8.83 11.40
N PRO A 106 -12.12 9.93 11.65
CA PRO A 106 -12.63 11.09 12.38
C PRO A 106 -13.46 12.03 11.49
N PHE A 107 -14.23 11.47 10.56
CA PHE A 107 -15.06 12.24 9.63
C PHE A 107 -16.53 11.89 9.82
N VAL A 108 -17.40 12.86 9.54
CA VAL A 108 -18.85 12.65 9.55
C VAL A 108 -19.29 11.81 8.35
N ASP A 109 -20.44 11.16 8.46
CA ASP A 109 -21.02 10.35 7.39
C ASP A 109 -21.24 11.19 6.14
N GLY A 110 -21.01 10.61 4.95
CA GLY A 110 -21.29 11.25 3.68
C GLY A 110 -20.43 12.48 3.36
N SER A 111 -19.19 12.54 3.86
CA SER A 111 -18.29 13.70 3.70
C SER A 111 -17.51 13.71 2.39
N PHE A 112 -17.42 12.57 1.69
CA PHE A 112 -16.55 12.39 0.54
C PHE A 112 -17.29 11.87 -0.67
N ASP A 113 -16.81 12.28 -1.85
CA ASP A 113 -17.28 11.81 -3.16
C ASP A 113 -16.58 10.49 -3.53
N ALA A 114 -15.31 10.35 -3.17
CA ALA A 114 -14.53 9.14 -3.39
C ALA A 114 -13.60 8.83 -2.21
N VAL A 115 -13.37 7.53 -2.00
CA VAL A 115 -12.38 7.00 -1.06
C VAL A 115 -11.42 6.10 -1.82
N ILE A 116 -10.13 6.33 -1.67
CA ILE A 116 -9.09 5.44 -2.21
C ILE A 116 -8.23 4.87 -1.08
N CYS A 117 -7.73 3.64 -1.27
CA CYS A 117 -6.78 3.01 -0.36
C CYS A 117 -5.74 2.22 -1.16
N GLN A 118 -4.58 2.84 -1.35
CA GLN A 118 -3.48 2.27 -2.13
C GLN A 118 -2.57 1.44 -1.23
N LEU A 119 -2.62 0.11 -1.36
CA LEU A 119 -1.76 -0.85 -0.65
C LEU A 119 -1.84 -0.79 0.89
N GLY A 120 -2.96 -0.28 1.43
CA GLY A 120 -3.16 -0.15 2.88
C GLY A 120 -4.03 -1.26 3.47
N LEU A 121 -5.16 -1.57 2.82
CA LEU A 121 -6.22 -2.41 3.38
C LEU A 121 -5.76 -3.81 3.83
N GLN A 122 -4.79 -4.43 3.15
CA GLN A 122 -4.24 -5.73 3.51
C GLN A 122 -3.53 -5.75 4.87
N PHE A 123 -3.16 -4.59 5.39
CA PHE A 123 -2.50 -4.43 6.68
C PHE A 123 -3.46 -4.09 7.82
N PHE A 124 -4.73 -3.88 7.53
CA PHE A 124 -5.71 -3.61 8.57
C PHE A 124 -5.93 -4.85 9.43
N PRO A 125 -5.93 -4.74 10.77
CA PRO A 125 -6.32 -5.83 11.66
C PRO A 125 -7.70 -6.39 11.34
N ASP A 126 -8.65 -5.52 10.99
CA ASP A 126 -9.98 -5.88 10.51
C ASP A 126 -10.30 -5.09 9.22
N PRO A 127 -10.00 -5.66 8.04
CA PRO A 127 -10.30 -5.00 6.77
C PRO A 127 -11.81 -4.80 6.53
N ALA A 128 -12.69 -5.62 7.15
CA ALA A 128 -14.13 -5.44 7.04
C ALA A 128 -14.57 -4.16 7.75
N LEU A 129 -14.05 -3.90 8.96
CA LEU A 129 -14.30 -2.67 9.69
C LEU A 129 -13.80 -1.44 8.91
N GLY A 130 -12.61 -1.54 8.30
CA GLY A 130 -12.10 -0.47 7.44
C GLY A 130 -13.04 -0.15 6.29
N LEU A 131 -13.52 -1.17 5.58
CA LEU A 131 -14.46 -0.98 4.47
C LEU A 131 -15.83 -0.43 4.90
N LEU A 132 -16.31 -0.78 6.10
CA LEU A 132 -17.50 -0.17 6.69
C LEU A 132 -17.30 1.34 6.93
N GLU A 133 -16.14 1.74 7.43
CA GLU A 133 -15.79 3.15 7.62
C GLU A 133 -15.64 3.88 6.27
N PHE A 134 -15.01 3.24 5.26
CA PHE A 134 -14.93 3.81 3.90
C PHE A 134 -16.31 4.10 3.35
N ARG A 135 -17.24 3.14 3.50
CA ARG A 135 -18.62 3.31 3.05
C ARG A 135 -19.36 4.37 3.85
N ARG A 136 -19.17 4.43 5.17
CA ARG A 136 -19.83 5.42 6.06
C ARG A 136 -19.49 6.85 5.66
N VAL A 137 -18.22 7.12 5.38
CA VAL A 137 -17.76 8.48 5.05
C VAL A 137 -18.07 8.89 3.62
N LEU A 138 -18.43 7.96 2.73
CA LEU A 138 -18.90 8.26 1.38
C LEU A 138 -20.35 8.77 1.39
N HIS A 139 -20.66 9.79 0.59
CA HIS A 139 -22.05 10.11 0.31
C HIS A 139 -22.71 9.01 -0.51
N LEU A 140 -24.04 8.99 -0.55
CA LEU A 140 -24.80 8.02 -1.33
C LEU A 140 -24.42 8.11 -2.82
N GLY A 141 -23.98 7.00 -3.40
CA GLY A 141 -23.48 6.91 -4.76
C GLY A 141 -21.99 7.25 -4.94
N GLY A 142 -21.32 7.69 -3.88
CA GLY A 142 -19.86 7.84 -3.89
C GLY A 142 -19.14 6.51 -4.10
N CYS A 143 -17.90 6.53 -4.56
CA CYS A 143 -17.16 5.33 -4.95
C CYS A 143 -15.92 5.09 -4.05
N ALA A 144 -15.73 3.85 -3.61
CA ALA A 144 -14.47 3.42 -3.02
C ALA A 144 -13.65 2.62 -4.03
N ALA A 145 -12.33 2.80 -4.02
CA ALA A 145 -11.40 1.94 -4.74
C ALA A 145 -10.20 1.57 -3.85
N VAL A 146 -9.87 0.29 -3.81
CA VAL A 146 -8.76 -0.26 -3.03
C VAL A 146 -7.81 -1.03 -3.95
N CYS A 147 -6.50 -0.87 -3.73
CA CYS A 147 -5.47 -1.65 -4.39
C CYS A 147 -4.79 -2.57 -3.38
N VAL A 148 -4.71 -3.85 -3.70
CA VAL A 148 -4.06 -4.86 -2.86
C VAL A 148 -3.12 -5.72 -3.70
N ILE A 149 -2.05 -6.22 -3.07
CA ILE A 149 -1.08 -7.09 -3.74
C ILE A 149 -1.74 -8.44 -4.01
N SER A 150 -1.51 -8.97 -5.22
CA SER A 150 -1.91 -10.30 -5.64
C SER A 150 -1.05 -11.38 -4.93
N THR A 151 -0.96 -12.57 -5.49
CA THR A 151 -0.24 -13.69 -4.88
C THR A 151 1.28 -13.50 -4.90
N PRO A 152 2.03 -14.16 -4.01
CA PRO A 152 3.49 -14.03 -3.92
C PRO A 152 4.23 -14.34 -5.23
N ASP A 153 3.73 -15.28 -6.03
CA ASP A 153 4.29 -15.63 -7.35
C ASP A 153 4.03 -14.57 -8.41
N ARG A 154 2.98 -13.75 -8.23
CA ARG A 154 2.60 -12.63 -9.09
C ARG A 154 3.19 -11.28 -8.68
N ALA A 155 3.79 -11.22 -7.49
CA ALA A 155 4.58 -10.09 -7.02
C ALA A 155 5.96 -10.58 -6.55
N PRO A 156 6.81 -11.08 -7.49
CA PRO A 156 8.01 -11.87 -7.16
C PRO A 156 9.02 -11.09 -6.31
N MET A 157 9.12 -9.76 -6.47
CA MET A 157 10.01 -8.94 -5.68
C MET A 157 9.74 -9.04 -4.16
N ALA A 158 8.47 -9.13 -3.76
CA ALA A 158 8.06 -9.27 -2.36
C ALA A 158 7.91 -10.74 -1.97
N GLY A 159 7.36 -11.59 -2.85
CA GLY A 159 7.10 -13.00 -2.60
C GLY A 159 8.39 -13.81 -2.39
N ILE A 160 9.41 -13.59 -3.21
CA ILE A 160 10.72 -14.27 -3.09
C ILE A 160 11.42 -13.87 -1.78
N LEU A 161 11.38 -12.59 -1.42
CA LEU A 161 11.97 -12.09 -0.19
C LEU A 161 11.25 -12.67 1.06
N ALA A 162 9.91 -12.64 1.07
CA ALA A 162 9.10 -13.19 2.15
C ALA A 162 9.38 -14.70 2.35
N ASP A 163 9.46 -15.45 1.26
CA ASP A 163 9.74 -16.88 1.27
C ASP A 163 11.14 -17.17 1.81
N ALA A 164 12.16 -16.47 1.35
CA ALA A 164 13.54 -16.64 1.82
C ALA A 164 13.68 -16.34 3.32
N ILE A 165 13.07 -15.24 3.81
CA ILE A 165 13.09 -14.89 5.24
C ILE A 165 12.31 -15.92 6.08
N SER A 166 11.17 -16.43 5.56
CA SER A 166 10.29 -17.35 6.30
C SER A 166 10.95 -18.67 6.69
N ARG A 167 12.03 -19.07 6.00
CA ARG A 167 12.82 -20.26 6.35
C ARG A 167 13.58 -20.10 7.66
N PHE A 168 13.94 -18.87 7.99
CA PHE A 168 14.63 -18.54 9.25
C PHE A 168 13.65 -18.16 10.36
N LEU A 169 12.45 -17.70 10.01
CA LEU A 169 11.41 -17.23 10.92
C LEU A 169 10.07 -17.93 10.66
N PRO A 170 10.00 -19.28 10.67
CA PRO A 170 8.79 -20.02 10.30
C PRO A 170 7.57 -19.68 11.16
N GLN A 171 7.79 -19.35 12.44
CA GLN A 171 6.75 -18.94 13.39
C GLN A 171 6.17 -17.54 13.06
N GLN A 172 6.85 -16.73 12.24
CA GLN A 172 6.40 -15.39 11.82
C GLN A 172 5.83 -15.38 10.40
N ARG A 173 5.62 -16.56 9.78
CA ARG A 173 5.15 -16.65 8.39
C ARG A 173 3.92 -15.79 8.11
N ASN A 174 2.94 -15.80 9.00
CA ASN A 174 1.71 -15.00 8.84
C ASN A 174 2.01 -13.49 8.74
N ILE A 175 2.98 -13.00 9.52
CA ILE A 175 3.39 -11.59 9.50
C ILE A 175 4.16 -11.28 8.22
N LEU A 176 5.08 -12.17 7.80
CA LEU A 176 5.88 -12.01 6.59
C LEU A 176 5.02 -12.00 5.31
N TYR A 177 3.87 -12.70 5.33
CA TYR A 177 2.94 -12.76 4.20
C TYR A 177 1.73 -11.82 4.35
N LEU A 178 1.75 -10.91 5.32
CA LEU A 178 0.64 -9.97 5.56
C LEU A 178 0.33 -9.11 4.34
N SER A 179 1.35 -8.72 3.55
CA SER A 179 1.16 -8.01 2.28
C SER A 179 0.24 -8.74 1.30
N PHE A 180 0.12 -10.07 1.42
CA PHE A 180 -0.69 -10.93 0.56
C PHE A 180 -2.01 -11.37 1.24
N ALA A 181 -2.40 -10.75 2.35
CA ALA A 181 -3.59 -11.16 3.11
C ALA A 181 -4.89 -11.07 2.31
N LEU A 182 -4.95 -10.21 1.30
CA LEU A 182 -6.10 -10.02 0.42
C LEU A 182 -5.81 -10.46 -1.03
N ALA A 183 -4.88 -11.39 -1.24
CA ALA A 183 -4.51 -11.91 -2.56
C ALA A 183 -5.59 -12.74 -3.28
N ASP A 184 -6.66 -13.13 -2.58
CA ASP A 184 -7.83 -13.78 -3.19
C ASP A 184 -8.85 -12.73 -3.63
N PRO A 185 -9.09 -12.55 -4.95
CA PRO A 185 -10.03 -11.56 -5.45
C PRO A 185 -11.48 -11.82 -4.98
N LYS A 186 -11.87 -13.08 -4.76
CA LYS A 186 -13.20 -13.42 -4.22
C LYS A 186 -13.35 -12.97 -2.78
N ARG A 187 -12.27 -13.07 -1.98
CA ARG A 187 -12.28 -12.55 -0.61
C ARG A 187 -12.45 -11.03 -0.60
N LEU A 188 -11.78 -10.32 -1.49
CA LEU A 188 -11.92 -8.87 -1.61
C LEU A 188 -13.34 -8.47 -2.04
N GLU A 189 -13.92 -9.18 -3.02
CA GLU A 189 -15.30 -9.00 -3.46
C GLU A 189 -16.29 -9.21 -2.31
N HIS A 190 -16.17 -10.31 -1.56
CA HIS A 190 -17.01 -10.60 -0.40
C HIS A 190 -16.87 -9.53 0.71
N LEU A 191 -15.67 -9.02 0.96
CA LEU A 191 -15.46 -7.96 1.95
C LEU A 191 -16.19 -6.67 1.55
N LEU A 192 -16.09 -6.27 0.29
CA LEU A 192 -16.81 -5.12 -0.26
C LEU A 192 -18.34 -5.32 -0.16
N ALA A 193 -18.83 -6.50 -0.55
CA ALA A 193 -20.27 -6.82 -0.49
C ALA A 193 -20.80 -6.78 0.94
N ASN A 194 -20.07 -7.37 1.89
CA ASN A 194 -20.43 -7.40 3.30
C ASN A 194 -20.41 -6.01 3.97
N ALA A 195 -19.56 -5.11 3.47
CA ALA A 195 -19.56 -3.71 3.87
C ALA A 195 -20.73 -2.90 3.28
N GLY A 196 -21.53 -3.52 2.38
CA GLY A 196 -22.73 -2.94 1.79
C GLY A 196 -22.46 -2.11 0.53
N PHE A 197 -21.30 -2.24 -0.10
CA PHE A 197 -21.04 -1.67 -1.41
C PHE A 197 -21.86 -2.38 -2.49
N ARG A 198 -22.20 -1.64 -3.56
CA ARG A 198 -22.89 -2.11 -4.76
C ARG A 198 -22.02 -1.91 -5.99
N ASP A 199 -22.43 -2.47 -7.13
CA ASP A 199 -21.71 -2.39 -8.41
C ASP A 199 -20.22 -2.76 -8.26
N ILE A 200 -19.97 -3.80 -7.44
CA ILE A 200 -18.63 -4.23 -7.07
C ILE A 200 -17.89 -4.79 -8.29
N ARG A 201 -16.65 -4.35 -8.45
CA ARG A 201 -15.70 -4.88 -9.43
C ARG A 201 -14.39 -5.20 -8.73
N VAL A 202 -13.78 -6.32 -9.10
CA VAL A 202 -12.41 -6.66 -8.71
C VAL A 202 -11.65 -6.99 -9.97
N GLU A 203 -10.81 -6.08 -10.39
CA GLU A 203 -10.04 -6.17 -11.63
C GLU A 203 -8.58 -6.48 -11.34
N ARG A 204 -7.96 -7.21 -12.25
CA ARG A 204 -6.56 -7.56 -12.19
C ARG A 204 -5.76 -6.56 -13.00
N GLU A 205 -4.81 -5.88 -12.34
CA GLU A 205 -3.88 -4.96 -12.97
C GLU A 205 -2.47 -5.54 -12.98
N ILE A 206 -1.82 -5.51 -14.14
CA ILE A 206 -0.45 -5.97 -14.32
C ILE A 206 0.38 -4.81 -14.86
N ARG A 207 1.52 -4.56 -14.22
CA ARG A 207 2.49 -3.55 -14.66
C ARG A 207 3.88 -4.15 -14.71
N GLU A 208 4.60 -3.88 -15.78
CA GLU A 208 6.01 -4.16 -15.85
C GLU A 208 6.76 -3.20 -14.91
N TYR A 209 7.65 -3.75 -14.11
CA TYR A 209 8.53 -3.01 -13.23
C TYR A 209 9.99 -3.35 -13.53
N ILE A 210 10.76 -2.30 -13.80
CA ILE A 210 12.18 -2.40 -14.15
C ILE A 210 13.00 -1.84 -12.98
N ILE A 211 13.97 -2.63 -12.53
CA ILE A 211 14.95 -2.26 -11.51
C ILE A 211 16.33 -2.33 -12.18
N GLU A 212 17.13 -1.29 -12.02
CA GLU A 212 18.38 -1.11 -12.78
C GLU A 212 19.44 -2.16 -12.46
N SER A 213 19.39 -2.77 -11.28
CA SER A 213 20.29 -3.87 -10.88
C SER A 213 19.74 -4.61 -9.65
N PHE A 214 20.33 -5.77 -9.33
CA PHE A 214 20.07 -6.44 -8.07
C PHE A 214 20.45 -5.56 -6.85
N ASP A 215 21.52 -4.80 -6.94
CA ASP A 215 21.94 -3.94 -5.82
C ASP A 215 20.97 -2.75 -5.62
N ASP A 216 20.37 -2.22 -6.70
CA ASP A 216 19.30 -1.21 -6.62
C ASP A 216 18.01 -1.78 -5.96
N TYR A 217 17.71 -3.06 -6.19
CA TYR A 217 16.65 -3.77 -5.48
C TYR A 217 17.00 -4.00 -4.01
N TRP A 218 18.27 -4.32 -3.71
CA TRP A 218 18.69 -4.77 -2.40
C TRP A 218 18.95 -3.64 -1.40
N ALA A 219 19.39 -2.48 -1.86
CA ALA A 219 19.77 -1.36 -0.99
C ALA A 219 18.65 -0.92 -0.02
N PRO A 220 17.37 -0.77 -0.44
CA PRO A 220 16.28 -0.45 0.48
C PRO A 220 15.99 -1.55 1.51
N ILE A 221 16.30 -2.82 1.18
CA ILE A 221 16.14 -3.95 2.10
C ILE A 221 17.17 -3.84 3.22
N GLU A 222 18.40 -3.50 2.92
CA GLU A 222 19.44 -3.23 3.91
C GLU A 222 19.18 -1.97 4.73
N ALA A 223 18.48 -0.99 4.16
CA ALA A 223 18.02 0.19 4.88
C ALA A 223 16.82 -0.08 5.82
N GLY A 224 16.20 -1.27 5.76
CA GLY A 224 15.12 -1.67 6.65
C GLY A 224 13.77 -1.02 6.33
N ILE A 225 13.53 -0.67 5.07
CA ILE A 225 12.32 0.02 4.63
C ILE A 225 11.16 -0.97 4.45
N GLY A 226 10.20 -0.95 5.38
CA GLY A 226 9.03 -1.83 5.40
C GLY A 226 9.19 -3.08 6.26
N SER A 227 8.14 -3.89 6.35
CA SER A 227 8.07 -5.02 7.29
C SER A 227 9.03 -6.17 6.94
N LEU A 228 9.12 -6.56 5.67
CA LEU A 228 10.02 -7.62 5.23
C LEU A 228 11.51 -7.24 5.42
N PRO A 229 11.98 -6.04 5.02
CA PRO A 229 13.32 -5.58 5.33
C PRO A 229 13.66 -5.54 6.81
N GLN A 230 12.74 -5.11 7.66
CA GLN A 230 12.95 -5.13 9.12
C GLN A 230 13.10 -6.57 9.67
N ALA A 231 12.28 -7.51 9.19
CA ALA A 231 12.41 -8.92 9.54
C ALA A 231 13.75 -9.51 9.07
N TYR A 232 14.22 -9.13 7.87
CA TYR A 232 15.54 -9.48 7.35
C TYR A 232 16.66 -8.97 8.27
N LEU A 233 16.61 -7.72 8.69
CA LEU A 233 17.63 -7.13 9.58
C LEU A 233 17.67 -7.75 10.97
N ALA A 234 16.59 -8.39 11.42
CA ALA A 234 16.54 -9.11 12.69
C ALA A 234 17.26 -10.48 12.63
N LEU A 235 17.63 -10.96 11.45
CA LEU A 235 18.38 -12.22 11.29
C LEU A 235 19.84 -12.06 11.68
N SER A 236 20.49 -13.19 12.03
CA SER A 236 21.94 -13.23 12.18
C SER A 236 22.66 -12.88 10.88
N ASP A 237 23.95 -12.49 10.97
CA ASP A 237 24.75 -12.18 9.78
C ASP A 237 24.82 -13.36 8.79
N ALA A 238 24.89 -14.59 9.29
CA ALA A 238 24.83 -15.79 8.43
C ALA A 238 23.47 -15.93 7.75
N GLY A 239 22.38 -15.70 8.48
CA GLY A 239 21.02 -15.73 7.94
C GLY A 239 20.81 -14.65 6.87
N ARG A 240 21.29 -13.43 7.14
CA ARG A 240 21.21 -12.32 6.15
C ARG A 240 21.96 -12.64 4.86
N ARG A 241 23.18 -13.19 4.96
CA ARG A 241 23.93 -13.61 3.76
C ARG A 241 23.18 -14.69 2.98
N SER A 242 22.68 -15.71 3.65
CA SER A 242 21.92 -16.79 2.99
C SER A 242 20.66 -16.28 2.31
N VAL A 243 19.89 -15.40 2.96
CA VAL A 243 18.70 -14.78 2.35
C VAL A 243 19.08 -13.96 1.11
N ARG A 244 20.15 -13.14 1.18
CA ARG A 244 20.60 -12.34 0.05
C ARG A 244 21.00 -13.20 -1.15
N GLU A 245 21.79 -14.25 -0.91
CA GLU A 245 22.23 -15.19 -1.95
C GLU A 245 21.05 -15.91 -2.60
N GLU A 246 20.10 -16.40 -1.79
CA GLU A 246 18.90 -17.08 -2.29
C GLU A 246 18.02 -16.12 -3.12
N VAL A 247 17.75 -14.93 -2.61
CA VAL A 247 16.93 -13.94 -3.32
C VAL A 247 17.59 -13.54 -4.63
N LYS A 248 18.93 -13.33 -4.64
CA LYS A 248 19.67 -13.02 -5.86
C LYS A 248 19.57 -14.17 -6.88
N ALA A 249 19.78 -15.40 -6.44
CA ALA A 249 19.67 -16.57 -7.31
C ALA A 249 18.27 -16.75 -7.91
N ARG A 250 17.22 -16.49 -7.12
CA ARG A 250 15.83 -16.61 -7.59
C ARG A 250 15.38 -15.45 -8.47
N LEU A 251 15.89 -14.23 -8.24
CA LEU A 251 15.59 -13.07 -9.08
C LEU A 251 16.36 -13.09 -10.41
N SER A 252 17.45 -13.87 -10.55
CA SER A 252 18.21 -13.94 -11.80
C SER A 252 17.39 -14.41 -13.01
N GLN A 253 16.30 -15.15 -12.81
CA GLN A 253 15.37 -15.52 -13.87
C GLN A 253 14.66 -14.33 -14.53
N PHE A 254 14.63 -13.17 -13.84
CA PHE A 254 14.05 -11.91 -14.32
C PHE A 254 15.14 -10.96 -14.85
N GLU A 255 16.40 -11.38 -14.86
CA GLU A 255 17.51 -10.53 -15.28
C GLU A 255 17.61 -10.50 -16.81
N SER A 256 17.70 -9.27 -17.33
CA SER A 256 17.98 -9.01 -18.74
C SER A 256 18.90 -7.81 -18.86
N ASN A 257 20.06 -7.98 -19.46
CA ASN A 257 21.08 -6.92 -19.64
C ASN A 257 21.46 -6.19 -18.31
N GLY A 258 21.58 -6.95 -17.22
CA GLY A 258 21.92 -6.43 -15.90
C GLY A 258 20.75 -5.80 -15.13
N ARG A 259 19.57 -5.68 -15.73
CA ARG A 259 18.35 -5.17 -15.11
C ARG A 259 17.43 -6.31 -14.69
N LEU A 260 16.67 -6.11 -13.64
CA LEU A 260 15.57 -6.99 -13.26
C LEU A 260 14.28 -6.46 -13.90
N ILE A 261 13.66 -7.25 -14.76
CA ILE A 261 12.40 -6.92 -15.45
C ILE A 261 11.36 -7.94 -15.02
N MET A 262 10.33 -7.48 -14.31
CA MET A 262 9.29 -8.37 -13.80
C MET A 262 7.91 -7.74 -13.89
N ASN A 263 6.90 -8.57 -14.06
CA ASN A 263 5.52 -8.13 -13.94
C ASN A 263 5.08 -8.16 -12.47
N LEU A 264 4.43 -7.08 -12.05
CA LEU A 264 3.75 -6.98 -10.76
C LEU A 264 2.25 -7.02 -11.01
N GLU A 265 1.55 -7.87 -10.27
CA GLU A 265 0.08 -8.00 -10.36
C GLU A 265 -0.56 -7.51 -9.06
N MET A 266 -1.59 -6.67 -9.21
CA MET A 266 -2.42 -6.17 -8.13
C MET A 266 -3.89 -6.44 -8.44
N PHE A 267 -4.73 -6.48 -7.40
CA PHE A 267 -6.18 -6.40 -7.55
C PHE A 267 -6.65 -5.00 -7.18
N ILE A 268 -7.48 -4.44 -8.07
CA ILE A 268 -8.19 -3.19 -7.82
C ILE A 268 -9.65 -3.56 -7.53
N GLY A 269 -10.06 -3.42 -6.28
CA GLY A 269 -11.44 -3.60 -5.86
C GLY A 269 -12.15 -2.25 -5.80
N SER A 270 -13.34 -2.14 -6.37
CA SER A 270 -14.15 -0.92 -6.27
C SER A 270 -15.62 -1.23 -6.04
N GLY A 271 -16.36 -0.23 -5.51
CA GLY A 271 -17.80 -0.34 -5.29
C GLY A 271 -18.41 1.00 -4.89
N ARG A 272 -19.73 1.13 -5.07
CA ARG A 272 -20.50 2.33 -4.72
C ARG A 272 -21.18 2.20 -3.37
N ALA A 273 -21.22 3.32 -2.62
CA ALA A 273 -21.90 3.42 -1.32
C ALA A 273 -23.43 3.41 -1.44
#